data_f27071873128360bcc812ad2cf2dc93d
#
_entry.id   f27071873128360bcc812ad2cf2dc93d
#
_cell.length_a   1.000
_cell.length_b   1.000
_cell.length_c   1.000
_cell.angle_alpha   90.00
_cell.angle_beta   90.00
_cell.angle_gamma   90.00
#
_symmetry.space_group_name_H-M   'P 1'
#
loop_
_entity.id
_entity.type
_entity.pdbx_description
1 polymer ?
#
loop_
_entity_poly.entity_id
_entity_poly.type
_entity_poly.pdbx_seq_one_letter_code
_entity_poly.pdbx_strand_id
1 'polypeptide(L)'
;MASFFTTTTIRSLSSAALGALATGGVAAVCYKNGTRDRHFVYCQEPAKAAQQKMFAWGYGVMGQLGQGDGKNKTKPVPVVGIDGNPWRVACGLTNTAVITTEGKLYTWGCGQDGQLAHGVDSRLNALVPARAEGLPDDKKVVGVSLGESHSVAVMEDGSVWAWGKNNLGQCGCGVHAKSNDNLFTTGRELPKPYSPGEVKLPAGKKVMSAASGSNHTVAVCTDGSLLVWGSGWDGQLGTGNRRDVFIPVAPEQGEMSSENTAIGVSCGQDFSAVVSSDGALYTFGSNQYGQLGVGDGCLRSSTPLRVRGPLEERKIVKVACGGSHMAAITDEGELYTWGYGRDGNLGHGDKADVGVPKLVEALKGKRIVDVAAGGGHTMALDDKGVLYVFGRGRDGQLGRGDNVESVAAYRPVPVVVDYFGAKKLRINAIACGNDHSVALAA
;
A
#
# COMPACT_ATOMS: atom_id res chain seq x y z
N MET A 1 48.21 -34.48 -18.88
CA MET A 1 49.06 -33.31 -18.56
C MET A 1 48.13 -32.18 -18.12
N ALA A 2 48.06 -32.01 -16.84
CA ALA A 2 48.22 -30.81 -16.00
C ALA A 2 47.35 -29.60 -16.43
N SER A 3 46.30 -29.48 -15.80
CA SER A 3 45.59 -28.48 -14.95
C SER A 3 46.38 -27.18 -14.72
N PHE A 4 45.67 -26.06 -14.90
CA PHE A 4 45.90 -24.83 -14.14
C PHE A 4 44.54 -24.23 -13.73
N PHE A 5 44.26 -24.36 -12.46
CA PHE A 5 43.26 -23.56 -11.74
C PHE A 5 43.87 -22.19 -11.44
N THR A 6 43.21 -21.11 -11.82
CA THR A 6 43.49 -19.79 -11.30
C THR A 6 42.35 -19.35 -10.40
N THR A 7 42.64 -19.33 -9.12
CA THR A 7 41.82 -18.80 -8.05
C THR A 7 41.77 -17.29 -8.16
N THR A 8 40.62 -16.71 -8.51
CA THR A 8 40.42 -15.24 -8.47
C THR A 8 39.74 -14.87 -7.13
N THR A 9 40.50 -14.18 -6.34
CA THR A 9 40.18 -13.65 -5.03
C THR A 9 38.98 -12.73 -5.08
N ILE A 10 37.90 -13.07 -4.36
CA ILE A 10 36.73 -12.22 -4.18
C ILE A 10 37.12 -11.15 -3.16
N ARG A 11 37.30 -9.91 -3.61
CA ARG A 11 37.37 -8.74 -2.74
C ARG A 11 35.97 -8.45 -2.22
N SER A 12 35.82 -8.48 -0.91
CA SER A 12 34.65 -8.04 -0.17
C SER A 12 34.34 -6.58 -0.48
N LEU A 13 33.19 -6.31 -1.10
CA LEU A 13 32.61 -4.98 -1.14
C LEU A 13 31.72 -4.77 0.08
N SER A 14 32.00 -3.68 0.74
CA SER A 14 31.45 -3.23 2.03
C SER A 14 29.93 -3.23 2.10
N SER A 15 29.41 -3.57 3.28
CA SER A 15 28.04 -3.66 3.77
C SER A 15 27.27 -2.33 3.88
N ALA A 16 27.52 -1.34 3.04
CA ALA A 16 26.93 -0.01 3.16
C ALA A 16 25.77 0.31 2.21
N ALA A 17 25.26 -0.67 1.43
CA ALA A 17 24.20 -0.43 0.43
C ALA A 17 22.89 -1.23 0.66
N LEU A 18 22.67 -1.74 1.87
CA LEU A 18 21.49 -2.57 2.21
C LEU A 18 20.61 -1.91 3.29
N GLY A 19 20.21 -0.70 3.08
CA GLY A 19 19.33 -0.04 4.04
C GLY A 19 18.39 0.92 3.37
N ALA A 20 17.26 0.45 2.90
CA ALA A 20 15.98 1.13 2.79
C ALA A 20 15.09 0.50 1.70
N LEU A 21 14.25 -0.44 2.05
CA LEU A 21 13.09 -0.83 1.24
C LEU A 21 12.14 -1.67 2.10
N ALA A 22 11.27 -1.04 2.86
CA ALA A 22 10.09 -1.69 3.41
C ALA A 22 9.10 -0.63 3.91
N THR A 23 8.17 -0.23 3.07
CA THR A 23 7.06 0.61 3.53
C THR A 23 5.81 0.36 2.72
N GLY A 24 4.70 0.30 3.42
CA GLY A 24 3.33 0.49 2.99
C GLY A 24 2.91 -0.22 1.69
N GLY A 25 2.31 -1.38 1.78
CA GLY A 25 1.46 -1.96 0.72
C GLY A 25 2.13 -2.54 -0.52
N VAL A 26 3.46 -2.48 -0.68
CA VAL A 26 4.18 -3.04 -1.83
C VAL A 26 5.38 -3.84 -1.36
N ALA A 27 5.48 -5.11 -1.80
CA ALA A 27 6.70 -5.89 -1.65
C ALA A 27 7.79 -5.27 -2.53
N ALA A 28 8.81 -4.68 -1.92
CA ALA A 28 9.96 -4.19 -2.66
C ALA A 28 10.87 -5.34 -3.06
N VAL A 29 11.18 -5.44 -4.35
CA VAL A 29 12.14 -6.42 -4.87
C VAL A 29 13.51 -5.79 -4.95
N CYS A 30 14.46 -6.35 -4.19
CA CYS A 30 15.88 -6.01 -4.34
C CYS A 30 16.52 -6.93 -5.37
N TYR A 31 17.02 -6.39 -6.48
CA TYR A 31 17.86 -7.13 -7.42
C TYR A 31 19.28 -7.28 -6.86
N LYS A 32 19.73 -8.52 -6.69
CA LYS A 32 21.16 -8.83 -6.52
C LYS A 32 21.78 -9.07 -7.89
N ASN A 33 22.92 -8.41 -8.14
CA ASN A 33 23.66 -8.43 -9.40
C ASN A 33 23.63 -9.78 -10.15
N GLY A 34 22.99 -9.77 -11.34
CA GLY A 34 23.44 -10.55 -12.51
C GLY A 34 23.32 -12.07 -12.53
N THR A 35 22.78 -12.74 -11.53
CA THR A 35 22.61 -14.21 -11.54
C THR A 35 21.14 -14.60 -11.50
N ARG A 36 20.76 -15.60 -12.30
CA ARG A 36 19.39 -16.15 -12.43
C ARG A 36 18.91 -16.94 -11.20
N ASP A 37 19.51 -16.76 -10.05
CA ASP A 37 19.05 -17.41 -8.82
C ASP A 37 17.86 -16.65 -8.24
N ARG A 38 16.69 -17.25 -8.39
CA ARG A 38 15.39 -16.79 -7.86
C ARG A 38 15.37 -16.93 -6.33
N HIS A 39 16.15 -16.15 -5.64
CA HIS A 39 15.95 -15.97 -4.20
C HIS A 39 15.05 -14.76 -3.99
N PHE A 40 13.77 -15.02 -3.74
CA PHE A 40 12.84 -14.05 -3.17
C PHE A 40 13.44 -13.59 -1.84
N VAL A 41 13.95 -12.38 -1.81
CA VAL A 41 14.38 -11.79 -0.53
C VAL A 41 13.10 -11.40 0.19
N TYR A 42 12.61 -12.28 1.07
CA TYR A 42 11.80 -11.82 2.20
C TYR A 42 12.54 -10.63 2.78
N CYS A 43 11.84 -9.50 2.96
CA CYS A 43 12.46 -8.34 3.62
C CYS A 43 13.15 -8.85 4.87
N GLN A 44 14.50 -8.87 4.84
CA GLN A 44 15.28 -9.33 5.99
C GLN A 44 14.86 -8.54 7.21
N GLU A 45 14.73 -9.22 8.34
CA GLU A 45 14.59 -8.55 9.62
C GLU A 45 15.65 -7.45 9.70
N PRO A 46 15.27 -6.23 10.09
CA PRO A 46 16.24 -5.15 10.19
C PRO A 46 17.31 -5.60 11.20
N ALA A 47 18.55 -5.75 10.74
CA ALA A 47 19.69 -5.96 11.63
C ALA A 47 19.62 -4.88 12.70
N LYS A 48 19.53 -5.25 14.02
CA LYS A 48 19.42 -4.40 15.22
C LYS A 48 19.15 -2.92 14.88
N ALA A 49 17.94 -2.65 14.35
CA ALA A 49 17.58 -1.31 13.90
C ALA A 49 17.47 -0.37 15.11
N ALA A 50 17.93 0.85 14.97
CA ALA A 50 17.65 1.90 15.92
C ALA A 50 16.15 1.94 16.22
N GLN A 51 15.78 2.23 17.47
CA GLN A 51 14.38 2.31 17.87
C GLN A 51 13.66 3.34 17.01
N GLN A 52 12.69 2.87 16.22
CA GLN A 52 11.92 3.75 15.36
C GLN A 52 10.78 4.41 16.15
N LYS A 53 10.49 5.65 15.78
CA LYS A 53 9.32 6.40 16.25
C LYS A 53 8.33 6.53 15.11
N MET A 54 7.06 6.40 15.44
CA MET A 54 5.97 6.64 14.50
C MET A 54 5.44 8.06 14.66
N PHE A 55 5.14 8.70 13.53
CA PHE A 55 4.54 10.03 13.47
C PHE A 55 3.29 9.98 12.58
N ALA A 56 2.24 10.71 12.97
CA ALA A 56 1.03 10.84 12.18
C ALA A 56 0.56 12.30 12.15
N TRP A 57 -0.08 12.70 11.03
CA TRP A 57 -0.64 14.03 10.82
C TRP A 57 -1.73 14.01 9.74
N GLY A 58 -2.48 15.10 9.62
CA GLY A 58 -3.62 15.21 8.71
C GLY A 58 -4.94 15.12 9.45
N TYR A 59 -5.96 14.53 8.81
CA TYR A 59 -7.29 14.33 9.36
C TYR A 59 -7.27 13.34 10.53
N GLY A 60 -7.87 13.72 11.67
CA GLY A 60 -7.80 12.95 12.92
C GLY A 60 -9.14 12.62 13.57
N VAL A 61 -10.25 13.10 13.01
CA VAL A 61 -11.59 13.05 13.67
C VAL A 61 -12.06 11.62 13.97
N MET A 62 -11.69 10.64 13.13
CA MET A 62 -12.03 9.23 13.36
C MET A 62 -11.01 8.50 14.25
N GLY A 63 -9.97 9.21 14.74
CA GLY A 63 -8.91 8.62 15.56
C GLY A 63 -7.70 8.08 14.78
N GLN A 64 -7.70 8.14 13.44
CA GLN A 64 -6.67 7.54 12.59
C GLN A 64 -5.24 8.07 12.82
N LEU A 65 -5.09 9.18 13.54
CA LEU A 65 -3.77 9.69 13.96
C LEU A 65 -3.23 9.01 15.23
N GLY A 66 -4.07 8.29 15.99
CA GLY A 66 -3.64 7.54 17.16
C GLY A 66 -3.17 8.40 18.36
N GLN A 67 -3.63 9.65 18.47
CA GLN A 67 -3.13 10.64 19.44
C GLN A 67 -4.12 10.92 20.59
N GLY A 68 -5.25 10.21 20.64
CA GLY A 68 -6.20 10.23 21.74
C GLY A 68 -7.19 11.40 21.75
N ASP A 69 -7.04 12.41 20.87
CA ASP A 69 -7.83 13.65 20.95
C ASP A 69 -8.81 13.87 19.78
N GLY A 70 -8.80 12.98 18.76
CA GLY A 70 -9.69 13.07 17.61
C GLY A 70 -9.60 14.39 16.83
N LYS A 71 -8.42 15.05 16.81
CA LYS A 71 -8.22 16.35 16.17
C LYS A 71 -7.27 16.25 14.98
N ASN A 72 -7.51 17.10 13.96
CA ASN A 72 -6.59 17.27 12.85
C ASN A 72 -5.23 17.82 13.32
N LYS A 73 -4.16 17.40 12.67
CA LYS A 73 -2.79 17.85 12.93
C LYS A 73 -2.14 18.36 11.65
N THR A 74 -1.68 19.60 11.67
CA THR A 74 -1.02 20.23 10.52
C THR A 74 0.49 19.97 10.47
N LYS A 75 1.05 19.31 11.48
CA LYS A 75 2.47 18.91 11.60
C LYS A 75 2.58 17.48 12.07
N PRO A 76 3.68 16.76 11.75
CA PRO A 76 3.93 15.44 12.32
C PRO A 76 3.91 15.44 13.85
N VAL A 77 3.13 14.56 14.45
CA VAL A 77 3.01 14.36 15.90
C VAL A 77 3.36 12.90 16.23
N PRO A 78 4.19 12.65 17.27
CA PRO A 78 4.50 11.29 17.67
C PRO A 78 3.26 10.49 18.07
N VAL A 79 3.20 9.23 17.62
CA VAL A 79 2.21 8.23 18.06
C VAL A 79 2.84 7.41 19.18
N VAL A 80 2.12 7.24 20.28
CA VAL A 80 2.54 6.48 21.47
C VAL A 80 1.61 5.31 21.73
N GLY A 81 1.99 4.38 22.62
CA GLY A 81 1.14 3.24 22.98
C GLY A 81 1.36 2.00 22.11
N ILE A 82 2.43 1.96 21.31
CA ILE A 82 2.86 0.78 20.57
C ILE A 82 3.94 0.08 21.40
N ASP A 83 3.66 -1.14 21.85
CA ASP A 83 4.64 -1.97 22.54
C ASP A 83 5.49 -2.75 21.53
N GLY A 84 6.78 -2.48 21.52
CA GLY A 84 7.74 -3.00 20.55
C GLY A 84 8.26 -1.94 19.57
N ASN A 85 9.12 -2.34 18.64
CA ASN A 85 9.71 -1.44 17.66
C ASN A 85 8.87 -1.42 16.39
N PRO A 86 8.24 -0.28 15.99
CA PRO A 86 7.50 -0.17 14.74
C PRO A 86 8.37 -0.53 13.54
N TRP A 87 7.87 -1.40 12.66
CA TRP A 87 8.62 -1.88 11.51
C TRP A 87 7.93 -1.60 10.17
N ARG A 88 6.62 -1.88 10.09
CA ARG A 88 5.81 -1.60 8.88
C ARG A 88 4.57 -0.85 9.26
N VAL A 89 4.15 0.06 8.40
CA VAL A 89 2.96 0.89 8.57
C VAL A 89 2.08 0.79 7.34
N ALA A 90 0.77 0.77 7.54
CA ALA A 90 -0.23 0.85 6.48
C ALA A 90 -1.36 1.78 6.89
N CYS A 91 -1.94 2.45 5.91
CA CYS A 91 -3.11 3.30 6.09
C CYS A 91 -4.23 2.82 5.16
N GLY A 92 -5.44 2.79 5.69
CA GLY A 92 -6.66 2.67 4.90
C GLY A 92 -7.33 4.02 4.71
N LEU A 93 -8.63 4.04 4.39
CA LEU A 93 -9.35 5.30 4.20
C LEU A 93 -9.29 6.19 5.45
N THR A 94 -9.64 5.64 6.62
CA THR A 94 -9.73 6.36 7.90
C THR A 94 -9.20 5.53 9.08
N ASN A 95 -8.31 4.62 8.81
CA ASN A 95 -7.66 3.78 9.82
C ASN A 95 -6.18 3.59 9.52
N THR A 96 -5.43 3.22 10.54
CA THR A 96 -3.98 3.04 10.48
C THR A 96 -3.60 1.74 11.18
N ALA A 97 -2.58 1.07 10.65
CA ALA A 97 -2.01 -0.11 11.25
C ALA A 97 -0.47 -0.03 11.29
N VAL A 98 0.10 -0.68 12.28
CA VAL A 98 1.56 -0.87 12.40
C VAL A 98 1.87 -2.30 12.81
N ILE A 99 2.88 -2.87 12.20
CA ILE A 99 3.47 -4.15 12.60
C ILE A 99 4.78 -3.86 13.32
N THR A 100 5.00 -4.47 14.47
CA THR A 100 6.29 -4.39 15.18
C THR A 100 7.28 -5.45 14.67
N THR A 101 8.55 -5.31 15.03
CA THR A 101 9.61 -6.31 14.73
C THR A 101 9.30 -7.69 15.28
N GLU A 102 8.49 -7.78 16.34
CA GLU A 102 8.03 -9.03 16.95
C GLU A 102 6.85 -9.66 16.19
N GLY A 103 6.32 -8.99 15.15
CA GLY A 103 5.17 -9.44 14.38
C GLY A 103 3.81 -9.15 15.04
N LYS A 104 3.77 -8.29 16.06
CA LYS A 104 2.52 -7.82 16.67
C LYS A 104 1.87 -6.76 15.79
N LEU A 105 0.56 -6.85 15.57
CA LEU A 105 -0.23 -5.89 14.81
C LEU A 105 -1.00 -4.97 15.76
N TYR A 106 -0.87 -3.66 15.55
CA TYR A 106 -1.67 -2.62 16.20
C TYR A 106 -2.48 -1.88 15.15
N THR A 107 -3.72 -1.55 15.48
CA THR A 107 -4.67 -0.85 14.61
C THR A 107 -5.38 0.25 15.37
N TRP A 108 -5.82 1.31 14.68
CA TRP A 108 -6.62 2.40 15.24
C TRP A 108 -7.29 3.22 14.13
N GLY A 109 -8.18 4.13 14.51
CA GLY A 109 -8.98 4.92 13.61
C GLY A 109 -10.44 4.46 13.59
N CYS A 110 -11.09 4.48 12.42
CA CYS A 110 -12.47 4.05 12.26
C CYS A 110 -12.63 2.54 12.47
N GLY A 111 -13.57 2.16 13.34
CA GLY A 111 -13.86 0.77 13.72
C GLY A 111 -15.29 0.31 13.41
N GLN A 112 -16.11 1.15 12.75
CA GLN A 112 -17.55 0.94 12.60
C GLN A 112 -17.94 -0.37 11.89
N ASP A 113 -17.09 -0.87 11.01
CA ASP A 113 -17.27 -2.14 10.29
C ASP A 113 -16.43 -3.28 10.87
N GLY A 114 -15.86 -3.10 12.07
CA GLY A 114 -14.99 -4.10 12.72
C GLY A 114 -13.58 -4.21 12.13
N GLN A 115 -13.18 -3.30 11.23
CA GLN A 115 -11.91 -3.32 10.52
C GLN A 115 -10.66 -3.15 11.41
N LEU A 116 -10.84 -2.87 12.72
CA LEU A 116 -9.74 -2.75 13.68
C LEU A 116 -9.38 -4.07 14.37
N ALA A 117 -10.26 -5.08 14.37
CA ALA A 117 -10.07 -6.34 15.11
C ALA A 117 -9.86 -6.14 16.63
N HIS A 118 -10.64 -5.30 17.29
CA HIS A 118 -10.58 -5.04 18.73
C HIS A 118 -11.65 -5.81 19.53
N GLY A 119 -11.96 -7.05 19.11
CA GLY A 119 -12.96 -7.91 19.74
C GLY A 119 -14.35 -7.78 19.11
N VAL A 120 -15.25 -8.68 19.53
CA VAL A 120 -16.54 -8.95 18.86
C VAL A 120 -17.55 -7.80 18.95
N ASP A 121 -17.44 -6.91 19.96
CA ASP A 121 -18.40 -5.83 20.20
C ASP A 121 -17.85 -4.44 19.86
N SER A 122 -16.62 -4.38 19.36
CA SER A 122 -15.93 -3.12 19.11
C SER A 122 -16.20 -2.57 17.72
N ARG A 123 -17.36 -1.94 17.54
CA ARG A 123 -17.67 -1.05 16.40
C ARG A 123 -17.34 0.41 16.71
N LEU A 124 -16.44 0.64 17.63
CA LEU A 124 -16.06 1.98 18.05
C LEU A 124 -14.77 2.40 17.35
N ASN A 125 -14.64 3.69 17.13
CA ASN A 125 -13.39 4.26 16.68
C ASN A 125 -12.36 4.17 17.81
N ALA A 126 -11.13 3.78 17.46
CA ALA A 126 -10.00 3.77 18.39
C ALA A 126 -9.17 5.04 18.21
N LEU A 127 -9.10 5.86 19.23
CA LEU A 127 -8.35 7.13 19.21
C LEU A 127 -6.85 6.94 19.48
N VAL A 128 -6.45 5.74 19.96
CA VAL A 128 -5.07 5.36 20.26
C VAL A 128 -4.78 3.97 19.69
N PRO A 129 -3.51 3.63 19.42
CA PRO A 129 -3.14 2.27 19.01
C PRO A 129 -3.61 1.21 20.00
N ALA A 130 -4.24 0.15 19.50
CA ALA A 130 -4.55 -1.03 20.29
C ALA A 130 -4.17 -2.30 19.50
N ARG A 131 -3.80 -3.36 20.22
CA ARG A 131 -3.40 -4.64 19.62
C ARG A 131 -4.61 -5.26 18.90
N ALA A 132 -4.42 -5.72 17.67
CA ALA A 132 -5.43 -6.49 16.96
C ALA A 132 -5.61 -7.86 17.64
N GLU A 133 -6.85 -8.27 17.88
CA GLU A 133 -7.23 -9.51 18.54
C GLU A 133 -7.75 -10.54 17.52
N GLY A 134 -7.73 -11.84 17.89
CA GLY A 134 -8.28 -12.92 17.06
C GLY A 134 -7.36 -13.40 15.94
N LEU A 135 -6.14 -12.90 15.85
CA LEU A 135 -5.08 -13.46 15.01
C LEU A 135 -4.33 -14.56 15.78
N PRO A 136 -3.73 -15.55 15.10
CA PRO A 136 -2.92 -16.58 15.75
C PRO A 136 -1.74 -15.97 16.53
N ASP A 137 -1.61 -16.33 17.81
CA ASP A 137 -0.51 -15.82 18.67
C ASP A 137 0.83 -16.53 18.38
N ASP A 138 0.79 -17.71 17.77
CA ASP A 138 1.96 -18.54 17.42
C ASP A 138 2.60 -18.14 16.08
N LYS A 139 2.02 -17.16 15.35
CA LYS A 139 2.52 -16.73 14.06
C LYS A 139 2.71 -15.22 14.01
N LYS A 140 3.78 -14.79 13.36
CA LYS A 140 4.05 -13.36 13.15
C LYS A 140 3.24 -12.81 11.99
N VAL A 141 2.68 -11.63 12.16
CA VAL A 141 2.17 -10.82 11.05
C VAL A 141 3.37 -10.21 10.32
N VAL A 142 3.49 -10.46 9.02
CA VAL A 142 4.58 -9.92 8.17
C VAL A 142 4.10 -8.91 7.14
N GLY A 143 2.79 -8.82 6.92
CA GLY A 143 2.19 -7.84 6.02
C GLY A 143 0.79 -7.46 6.49
N VAL A 144 0.39 -6.21 6.28
CA VAL A 144 -0.97 -5.71 6.52
C VAL A 144 -1.36 -4.75 5.42
N SER A 145 -2.59 -4.86 4.96
CA SER A 145 -3.22 -3.92 4.03
C SER A 145 -4.61 -3.54 4.52
N LEU A 146 -4.93 -2.27 4.42
CA LEU A 146 -6.18 -1.70 4.90
C LEU A 146 -6.95 -1.13 3.72
N GLY A 147 -8.17 -1.59 3.53
CA GLY A 147 -9.12 -1.01 2.58
C GLY A 147 -9.92 0.13 3.19
N GLU A 148 -11.10 0.41 2.62
CA GLU A 148 -12.04 1.37 3.18
C GLU A 148 -12.61 0.88 4.52
N SER A 149 -13.11 -0.34 4.54
CA SER A 149 -13.83 -0.93 5.68
C SER A 149 -13.45 -2.39 5.94
N HIS A 150 -12.34 -2.87 5.36
CA HIS A 150 -11.81 -4.22 5.59
C HIS A 150 -10.29 -4.17 5.77
N SER A 151 -9.77 -5.20 6.36
CA SER A 151 -8.33 -5.34 6.64
C SER A 151 -7.87 -6.74 6.28
N VAL A 152 -6.64 -6.85 5.80
CA VAL A 152 -6.01 -8.12 5.40
C VAL A 152 -4.62 -8.20 6.03
N ALA A 153 -4.32 -9.30 6.72
CA ALA A 153 -3.00 -9.61 7.25
C ALA A 153 -2.39 -10.82 6.54
N VAL A 154 -1.12 -10.76 6.26
CA VAL A 154 -0.31 -11.87 5.75
C VAL A 154 0.59 -12.35 6.88
N MET A 155 0.54 -13.65 7.15
CA MET A 155 1.34 -14.28 8.18
C MET A 155 2.67 -14.78 7.61
N GLU A 156 3.64 -15.04 8.46
CA GLU A 156 4.98 -15.52 8.07
C GLU A 156 4.99 -16.87 7.34
N ASP A 157 3.97 -17.71 7.55
CA ASP A 157 3.80 -18.98 6.85
C ASP A 157 3.10 -18.85 5.49
N GLY A 158 2.70 -17.63 5.11
CA GLY A 158 1.98 -17.30 3.89
C GLY A 158 0.46 -17.49 3.97
N SER A 159 -0.10 -17.81 5.13
CA SER A 159 -1.55 -17.76 5.36
C SER A 159 -2.04 -16.31 5.40
N VAL A 160 -3.32 -16.10 5.05
CA VAL A 160 -3.95 -14.79 4.98
C VAL A 160 -5.14 -14.75 5.92
N TRP A 161 -5.26 -13.66 6.65
CA TRP A 161 -6.37 -13.39 7.55
C TRP A 161 -7.05 -12.09 7.13
N ALA A 162 -8.39 -12.07 7.13
CA ALA A 162 -9.15 -10.89 6.74
C ALA A 162 -10.33 -10.66 7.69
N TRP A 163 -10.70 -9.39 7.87
CA TRP A 163 -11.79 -8.96 8.76
C TRP A 163 -12.36 -7.61 8.33
N GLY A 164 -13.48 -7.23 8.95
CA GLY A 164 -14.21 -6.03 8.62
C GLY A 164 -15.38 -6.32 7.68
N LYS A 165 -15.80 -5.33 6.91
CA LYS A 165 -16.93 -5.44 5.98
C LYS A 165 -16.67 -6.47 4.88
N ASN A 166 -17.70 -7.29 4.57
CA ASN A 166 -17.59 -8.39 3.57
C ASN A 166 -18.83 -8.54 2.68
N ASN A 167 -19.62 -7.49 2.53
CA ASN A 167 -20.85 -7.54 1.71
C ASN A 167 -20.59 -7.71 0.20
N LEU A 168 -19.39 -7.38 -0.27
CA LEU A 168 -18.93 -7.55 -1.66
C LEU A 168 -17.85 -8.64 -1.81
N GLY A 169 -17.60 -9.43 -0.74
CA GLY A 169 -16.59 -10.48 -0.74
C GLY A 169 -15.17 -10.01 -0.46
N GLN A 170 -14.96 -8.75 0.00
CA GLN A 170 -13.65 -8.14 0.17
C GLN A 170 -12.74 -8.84 1.20
N CYS A 171 -13.30 -9.65 2.10
CA CYS A 171 -12.55 -10.51 3.02
C CYS A 171 -12.20 -11.90 2.44
N GLY A 172 -12.75 -12.29 1.29
CA GLY A 172 -12.41 -13.57 0.64
C GLY A 172 -12.84 -14.83 1.39
N CYS A 173 -13.74 -14.75 2.36
CA CYS A 173 -14.13 -15.86 3.22
C CYS A 173 -15.38 -16.65 2.74
N GLY A 174 -15.84 -16.39 1.52
CA GLY A 174 -16.85 -17.22 0.85
C GLY A 174 -18.29 -17.09 1.35
N VAL A 175 -18.59 -16.09 2.13
CA VAL A 175 -19.93 -15.93 2.70
C VAL A 175 -20.78 -15.00 1.84
N HIS A 176 -21.80 -15.60 1.21
CA HIS A 176 -22.90 -14.87 0.59
C HIS A 176 -23.94 -14.52 1.66
N ALA A 177 -24.09 -13.25 2.00
CA ALA A 177 -25.43 -12.76 2.27
C ALA A 177 -26.13 -12.70 0.90
N LYS A 178 -26.96 -13.70 0.53
CA LYS A 178 -27.83 -13.53 -0.61
C LYS A 178 -28.65 -12.28 -0.37
N SER A 179 -28.60 -11.33 -1.29
CA SER A 179 -29.28 -10.04 -1.22
C SER A 179 -30.81 -10.11 -1.08
N ASN A 180 -31.40 -11.31 -1.03
CA ASN A 180 -32.82 -11.61 -0.89
C ASN A 180 -33.19 -12.32 0.43
N ASP A 181 -32.23 -12.70 1.27
CA ASP A 181 -32.57 -13.14 2.62
C ASP A 181 -32.83 -11.88 3.45
N ASN A 182 -34.09 -11.57 3.72
CA ASN A 182 -34.47 -10.58 4.69
C ASN A 182 -33.77 -10.92 6.00
N LEU A 183 -32.66 -10.26 6.29
CA LEU A 183 -31.83 -10.42 7.48
C LEU A 183 -32.62 -10.38 8.80
N PHE A 184 -33.80 -9.74 8.77
CA PHE A 184 -34.70 -9.60 9.90
C PHE A 184 -35.61 -10.82 10.15
N THR A 185 -35.65 -11.80 9.24
CA THR A 185 -36.64 -12.90 9.33
C THR A 185 -36.05 -14.28 9.57
N THR A 186 -34.75 -14.52 9.42
CA THR A 186 -34.18 -15.88 9.48
C THR A 186 -33.44 -16.23 10.76
N GLY A 187 -33.20 -15.28 11.69
CA GLY A 187 -32.49 -15.54 12.95
C GLY A 187 -31.09 -16.17 12.77
N ARG A 188 -30.57 -16.23 11.54
CA ARG A 188 -29.21 -16.67 11.27
C ARG A 188 -28.28 -15.54 11.63
N GLU A 189 -27.43 -15.76 12.62
CA GLU A 189 -26.27 -14.91 12.84
C GLU A 189 -25.48 -14.85 11.52
N LEU A 190 -25.33 -13.64 10.96
CA LEU A 190 -24.31 -13.41 9.94
C LEU A 190 -22.98 -13.90 10.52
N PRO A 191 -22.16 -14.61 9.73
CA PRO A 191 -20.80 -14.89 10.17
C PRO A 191 -20.20 -13.56 10.57
N LYS A 192 -19.71 -13.48 11.81
CA LYS A 192 -19.24 -12.24 12.42
C LYS A 192 -18.07 -11.68 11.60
N PRO A 193 -18.29 -10.72 10.68
CA PRO A 193 -17.21 -10.16 9.86
C PRO A 193 -16.24 -9.29 10.66
N TYR A 194 -16.48 -9.16 11.95
CA TYR A 194 -15.77 -8.25 12.85
C TYR A 194 -14.56 -8.87 13.55
N SER A 195 -14.36 -10.18 13.42
CA SER A 195 -13.19 -10.89 13.93
C SER A 195 -12.35 -11.41 12.77
N PRO A 196 -11.02 -11.41 12.88
CA PRO A 196 -10.15 -12.01 11.88
C PRO A 196 -10.52 -13.46 11.58
N GLY A 197 -10.66 -13.77 10.29
CA GLY A 197 -10.91 -15.11 9.79
C GLY A 197 -9.85 -15.50 8.77
N GLU A 198 -9.44 -16.77 8.78
CA GLU A 198 -8.49 -17.27 7.79
C GLU A 198 -9.15 -17.34 6.40
N VAL A 199 -8.49 -16.74 5.41
CA VAL A 199 -8.90 -16.78 4.01
C VAL A 199 -8.49 -18.12 3.41
N LYS A 200 -9.46 -18.85 2.87
CA LYS A 200 -9.21 -20.15 2.22
C LYS A 200 -8.55 -19.93 0.85
N LEU A 201 -7.24 -20.07 0.82
CA LEU A 201 -6.46 -20.00 -0.41
C LEU A 201 -6.64 -21.29 -1.25
N PRO A 202 -6.50 -21.22 -2.59
CA PRO A 202 -6.39 -22.41 -3.42
C PRO A 202 -5.24 -23.33 -2.96
N ALA A 203 -5.40 -24.65 -3.18
CA ALA A 203 -4.46 -25.65 -2.68
C ALA A 203 -3.00 -25.34 -3.09
N GLY A 204 -2.09 -25.39 -2.11
CA GLY A 204 -0.67 -25.16 -2.31
C GLY A 204 -0.26 -23.68 -2.45
N LYS A 205 -1.19 -22.73 -2.47
CA LYS A 205 -0.86 -21.31 -2.56
C LYS A 205 -0.49 -20.73 -1.19
N LYS A 206 0.56 -19.91 -1.19
CA LYS A 206 0.99 -19.11 -0.07
C LYS A 206 1.14 -17.67 -0.53
N VAL A 207 0.65 -16.72 0.24
CA VAL A 207 0.72 -15.30 -0.10
C VAL A 207 2.00 -14.69 0.44
N MET A 208 2.65 -13.90 -0.38
CA MET A 208 3.84 -13.10 -0.03
C MET A 208 3.44 -11.68 0.37
N SER A 209 2.51 -11.08 -0.35
CA SER A 209 2.02 -9.73 -0.09
C SER A 209 0.58 -9.54 -0.58
N ALA A 210 -0.14 -8.60 0.02
CA ALA A 210 -1.48 -8.23 -0.39
C ALA A 210 -1.66 -6.71 -0.38
N ALA A 211 -2.52 -6.21 -1.26
CA ALA A 211 -2.97 -4.82 -1.31
C ALA A 211 -4.49 -4.78 -1.34
N SER A 212 -5.07 -3.85 -0.59
CA SER A 212 -6.52 -3.63 -0.50
C SER A 212 -6.89 -2.28 -1.10
N GLY A 213 -7.87 -2.28 -1.99
CA GLY A 213 -8.55 -1.08 -2.45
C GLY A 213 -9.75 -0.76 -1.57
N SER A 214 -10.72 0.06 -2.04
CA SER A 214 -11.90 0.34 -1.24
C SER A 214 -12.63 -0.93 -0.83
N ASN A 215 -12.95 -1.80 -1.78
CA ASN A 215 -13.74 -3.00 -1.53
C ASN A 215 -13.23 -4.24 -2.28
N HIS A 216 -11.93 -4.28 -2.60
CA HIS A 216 -11.30 -5.42 -3.24
C HIS A 216 -9.89 -5.66 -2.69
N THR A 217 -9.39 -6.85 -2.94
CA THR A 217 -8.04 -7.25 -2.50
C THR A 217 -7.32 -7.97 -3.65
N VAL A 218 -6.05 -7.65 -3.82
CA VAL A 218 -5.13 -8.32 -4.74
C VAL A 218 -3.96 -8.85 -3.93
N ALA A 219 -3.61 -10.11 -4.13
CA ALA A 219 -2.49 -10.77 -3.44
C ALA A 219 -1.51 -11.38 -4.43
N VAL A 220 -0.22 -11.28 -4.09
CA VAL A 220 0.87 -11.97 -4.79
C VAL A 220 1.24 -13.21 -4.00
N CYS A 221 1.23 -14.35 -4.65
CA CYS A 221 1.68 -15.60 -4.07
C CYS A 221 3.21 -15.77 -4.16
N THR A 222 3.77 -16.66 -3.34
CA THR A 222 5.21 -16.96 -3.32
C THR A 222 5.73 -17.55 -4.63
N ASP A 223 4.86 -18.12 -5.46
CA ASP A 223 5.17 -18.59 -6.81
C ASP A 223 5.01 -17.51 -7.89
N GLY A 224 4.67 -16.28 -7.49
CA GLY A 224 4.47 -15.12 -8.35
C GLY A 224 3.10 -15.10 -9.06
N SER A 225 2.18 -16.02 -8.75
CA SER A 225 0.80 -15.93 -9.24
C SER A 225 0.00 -14.89 -8.45
N LEU A 226 -1.08 -14.40 -9.06
CA LEU A 226 -1.99 -13.45 -8.42
C LEU A 226 -3.26 -14.15 -7.94
N LEU A 227 -3.80 -13.65 -6.84
CA LEU A 227 -5.15 -13.94 -6.37
C LEU A 227 -5.90 -12.64 -6.14
N VAL A 228 -7.19 -12.62 -6.50
CA VAL A 228 -8.06 -11.44 -6.41
C VAL A 228 -9.41 -11.82 -5.82
N TRP A 229 -10.01 -10.90 -5.05
CA TRP A 229 -11.36 -11.06 -4.49
C TRP A 229 -11.96 -9.72 -4.08
N GLY A 230 -13.26 -9.70 -3.83
CA GLY A 230 -14.02 -8.51 -3.48
C GLY A 230 -14.84 -7.97 -4.63
N SER A 231 -15.04 -6.65 -4.66
CA SER A 231 -15.81 -5.95 -5.68
C SER A 231 -15.17 -5.99 -7.06
N GLY A 232 -15.94 -6.30 -8.08
CA GLY A 232 -15.53 -6.35 -9.48
C GLY A 232 -16.17 -5.31 -10.41
N TRP A 233 -16.99 -4.39 -9.88
CA TRP A 233 -17.85 -3.48 -10.66
C TRP A 233 -17.15 -2.65 -11.71
N ASP A 234 -15.95 -2.19 -11.45
CA ASP A 234 -15.12 -1.41 -12.38
C ASP A 234 -14.07 -2.26 -13.11
N GLY A 235 -14.07 -3.58 -12.87
CA GLY A 235 -13.07 -4.48 -13.44
C GLY A 235 -11.79 -4.59 -12.61
N GLN A 236 -11.76 -4.03 -11.39
CA GLN A 236 -10.59 -3.96 -10.50
C GLN A 236 -10.06 -5.32 -10.03
N LEU A 237 -10.77 -6.41 -10.33
CA LEU A 237 -10.32 -7.78 -10.10
C LEU A 237 -9.55 -8.38 -11.29
N GLY A 238 -9.65 -7.78 -12.49
CA GLY A 238 -8.97 -8.29 -13.67
C GLY A 238 -9.46 -9.66 -14.17
N THR A 239 -10.68 -10.11 -13.82
CA THR A 239 -11.21 -11.45 -14.10
C THR A 239 -11.95 -11.58 -15.44
N GLY A 240 -11.73 -10.65 -16.37
CA GLY A 240 -12.39 -10.63 -17.69
C GLY A 240 -13.87 -10.20 -17.63
N ASN A 241 -14.40 -9.95 -16.43
CA ASN A 241 -15.77 -9.54 -16.22
C ASN A 241 -15.87 -8.52 -15.06
N ARG A 242 -17.09 -8.11 -14.72
CA ARG A 242 -17.36 -7.08 -13.71
C ARG A 242 -18.24 -7.60 -12.58
N ARG A 243 -17.97 -8.84 -12.13
CA ARG A 243 -18.70 -9.48 -11.04
C ARG A 243 -17.87 -9.48 -9.77
N ASP A 244 -18.54 -9.37 -8.64
CA ASP A 244 -17.93 -9.54 -7.34
C ASP A 244 -17.47 -11.00 -7.14
N VAL A 245 -16.35 -11.17 -6.44
CA VAL A 245 -15.74 -12.48 -6.20
C VAL A 245 -15.54 -12.66 -4.69
N PHE A 246 -16.16 -13.70 -4.14
CA PHE A 246 -16.25 -13.91 -2.69
C PHE A 246 -15.17 -14.82 -2.10
N ILE A 247 -14.39 -15.48 -2.95
CA ILE A 247 -13.25 -16.33 -2.60
C ILE A 247 -12.07 -15.98 -3.49
N PRO A 248 -10.83 -16.19 -3.05
CA PRO A 248 -9.65 -15.91 -3.88
C PRO A 248 -9.65 -16.70 -5.19
N VAL A 249 -9.55 -16.00 -6.33
CA VAL A 249 -9.42 -16.57 -7.68
C VAL A 249 -8.24 -15.92 -8.42
N ALA A 250 -7.73 -16.60 -9.44
CA ALA A 250 -6.75 -15.99 -10.34
C ALA A 250 -7.44 -14.97 -11.27
N PRO A 251 -6.84 -13.80 -11.54
CA PRO A 251 -7.31 -12.91 -12.60
C PRO A 251 -7.03 -13.51 -13.97
N GLU A 252 -7.64 -12.92 -15.03
CA GLU A 252 -7.24 -13.16 -16.41
C GLU A 252 -5.81 -12.69 -16.65
N GLN A 253 -5.15 -13.27 -17.64
CA GLN A 253 -3.79 -12.87 -17.98
C GLN A 253 -3.70 -11.47 -18.60
N GLY A 254 -4.71 -11.10 -19.42
CA GLY A 254 -4.72 -9.82 -20.13
C GLY A 254 -3.48 -9.65 -21.00
N GLU A 255 -2.82 -8.50 -20.88
CA GLU A 255 -1.55 -8.20 -21.57
C GLU A 255 -0.30 -8.68 -20.78
N MET A 256 -0.47 -9.29 -19.59
CA MET A 256 0.69 -9.84 -18.85
C MET A 256 1.23 -11.07 -19.58
N SER A 257 2.55 -11.13 -19.73
CA SER A 257 3.20 -12.31 -20.29
C SER A 257 3.07 -13.50 -19.33
N SER A 258 2.81 -14.70 -19.88
CA SER A 258 2.76 -15.95 -19.10
C SER A 258 4.11 -16.34 -18.47
N GLU A 259 5.20 -15.76 -18.98
CA GLU A 259 6.55 -16.00 -18.47
C GLU A 259 6.91 -15.08 -17.29
N ASN A 260 6.13 -13.99 -17.10
CA ASN A 260 6.38 -13.00 -16.08
C ASN A 260 5.54 -13.28 -14.83
N THR A 261 6.20 -13.28 -13.69
CA THR A 261 5.57 -13.41 -12.39
C THR A 261 5.30 -12.05 -11.78
N ALA A 262 4.22 -11.92 -10.99
CA ALA A 262 3.99 -10.71 -10.21
C ALA A 262 4.98 -10.65 -9.03
N ILE A 263 5.53 -9.45 -8.79
CA ILE A 263 6.48 -9.19 -7.71
C ILE A 263 6.00 -8.10 -6.74
N GLY A 264 5.00 -7.31 -7.16
CA GLY A 264 4.43 -6.27 -6.33
C GLY A 264 3.03 -5.89 -6.79
N VAL A 265 2.18 -5.47 -5.86
CA VAL A 265 0.81 -5.02 -6.10
C VAL A 265 0.51 -3.77 -5.30
N SER A 266 -0.35 -2.92 -5.83
CA SER A 266 -0.94 -1.79 -5.13
C SER A 266 -2.38 -1.61 -5.61
N CYS A 267 -3.29 -1.18 -4.72
CA CYS A 267 -4.69 -0.93 -5.07
C CYS A 267 -5.07 0.51 -4.76
N GLY A 268 -5.77 1.14 -5.69
CA GLY A 268 -6.51 2.38 -5.46
C GLY A 268 -7.94 2.10 -5.03
N GLN A 269 -8.82 3.10 -5.10
CA GLN A 269 -10.22 2.89 -4.71
C GLN A 269 -10.86 1.75 -5.51
N ASP A 270 -10.88 1.86 -6.85
CA ASP A 270 -11.55 0.92 -7.75
C ASP A 270 -10.64 0.50 -8.93
N PHE A 271 -9.35 0.43 -8.70
CA PHE A 271 -8.36 -0.03 -9.67
C PHE A 271 -7.18 -0.70 -8.98
N SER A 272 -6.44 -1.48 -9.74
CA SER A 272 -5.32 -2.29 -9.27
C SER A 272 -4.10 -2.10 -10.15
N ALA A 273 -2.94 -2.24 -9.57
CA ALA A 273 -1.64 -2.19 -10.24
C ALA A 273 -0.77 -3.39 -9.85
N VAL A 274 -0.08 -3.95 -10.83
CA VAL A 274 0.80 -5.10 -10.68
C VAL A 274 2.15 -4.81 -11.33
N VAL A 275 3.23 -4.97 -10.59
CA VAL A 275 4.60 -4.93 -11.13
C VAL A 275 5.05 -6.36 -11.37
N SER A 276 5.54 -6.64 -12.58
CA SER A 276 6.04 -7.95 -12.97
C SER A 276 7.54 -8.08 -12.80
N SER A 277 8.04 -9.30 -12.86
CA SER A 277 9.45 -9.65 -12.60
C SER A 277 10.44 -9.06 -13.60
N ASP A 278 9.98 -8.65 -14.78
CA ASP A 278 10.78 -7.90 -15.78
C ASP A 278 10.75 -6.37 -15.54
N GLY A 279 9.97 -5.92 -14.56
CA GLY A 279 9.80 -4.51 -14.21
C GLY A 279 8.68 -3.81 -14.98
N ALA A 280 7.87 -4.52 -15.77
CA ALA A 280 6.71 -3.93 -16.43
C ALA A 280 5.57 -3.67 -15.44
N LEU A 281 4.78 -2.63 -15.71
CA LEU A 281 3.63 -2.24 -14.89
C LEU A 281 2.33 -2.53 -15.64
N TYR A 282 1.42 -3.21 -14.96
CA TYR A 282 0.08 -3.54 -15.46
C TYR A 282 -0.98 -2.95 -14.53
N THR A 283 -2.08 -2.50 -15.13
CA THR A 283 -3.19 -1.88 -14.40
C THR A 283 -4.54 -2.37 -14.91
N PHE A 284 -5.54 -2.40 -14.05
CA PHE A 284 -6.92 -2.77 -14.39
C PHE A 284 -7.90 -2.17 -13.38
N GLY A 285 -9.17 -2.04 -13.77
CA GLY A 285 -10.20 -1.37 -12.99
C GLY A 285 -10.66 -0.07 -13.63
N SER A 286 -11.06 0.89 -12.81
CA SER A 286 -11.56 2.21 -13.21
C SER A 286 -10.48 3.06 -13.88
N ASN A 287 -10.87 3.81 -14.94
CA ASN A 287 -9.99 4.71 -15.69
C ASN A 287 -10.65 6.07 -15.99
N GLN A 288 -11.58 6.49 -15.14
CA GLN A 288 -12.35 7.73 -15.37
C GLN A 288 -11.46 8.99 -15.45
N TYR A 289 -10.30 8.95 -14.81
CA TYR A 289 -9.33 10.05 -14.74
C TYR A 289 -7.99 9.70 -15.40
N GLY A 290 -7.94 8.61 -16.17
CA GLY A 290 -6.70 8.14 -16.77
C GLY A 290 -5.76 7.40 -15.82
N GLN A 291 -6.25 6.97 -14.63
CA GLN A 291 -5.44 6.33 -13.60
C GLN A 291 -4.80 5.00 -14.03
N LEU A 292 -5.30 4.34 -15.06
CA LEU A 292 -4.66 3.15 -15.62
C LEU A 292 -3.38 3.46 -16.42
N GLY A 293 -3.17 4.72 -16.84
CA GLY A 293 -1.95 5.11 -17.56
C GLY A 293 -1.82 4.52 -18.96
N VAL A 294 -2.94 4.17 -19.60
CA VAL A 294 -2.98 3.51 -20.91
C VAL A 294 -3.33 4.48 -22.06
N GLY A 295 -3.43 5.78 -21.74
CA GLY A 295 -3.89 6.82 -22.66
C GLY A 295 -5.41 6.91 -22.75
N ASP A 296 -5.88 7.69 -23.72
CA ASP A 296 -7.29 7.95 -23.91
C ASP A 296 -7.99 6.75 -24.60
N GLY A 297 -9.27 6.56 -24.30
CA GLY A 297 -10.12 5.64 -25.04
C GLY A 297 -10.77 4.52 -24.23
N CYS A 298 -10.39 4.25 -22.98
CA CYS A 298 -11.14 3.32 -22.14
C CYS A 298 -11.48 3.95 -20.79
N LEU A 299 -12.73 3.78 -20.34
CA LEU A 299 -13.17 4.27 -19.02
C LEU A 299 -12.87 3.24 -17.89
N ARG A 300 -12.54 2.01 -18.26
CA ARG A 300 -12.22 0.91 -17.33
C ARG A 300 -11.67 -0.30 -18.09
N SER A 301 -10.96 -1.19 -17.37
CA SER A 301 -10.56 -2.49 -17.90
C SER A 301 -10.85 -3.60 -16.90
N SER A 302 -11.44 -4.70 -17.36
CA SER A 302 -11.65 -5.91 -16.57
C SER A 302 -10.52 -6.95 -16.76
N THR A 303 -9.48 -6.61 -17.51
CA THR A 303 -8.26 -7.42 -17.69
C THR A 303 -7.02 -6.55 -17.50
N PRO A 304 -5.89 -7.12 -17.04
CA PRO A 304 -4.64 -6.39 -16.94
C PRO A 304 -4.18 -5.78 -18.27
N LEU A 305 -3.97 -4.46 -18.30
CA LEU A 305 -3.41 -3.72 -19.42
C LEU A 305 -2.02 -3.21 -19.04
N ARG A 306 -1.07 -3.25 -19.99
CA ARG A 306 0.26 -2.68 -19.79
C ARG A 306 0.20 -1.15 -19.81
N VAL A 307 0.82 -0.53 -18.81
CA VAL A 307 0.97 0.93 -18.77
C VAL A 307 1.79 1.42 -19.96
N ARG A 308 1.32 2.49 -20.61
CA ARG A 308 1.87 3.02 -21.85
C ARG A 308 2.77 4.24 -21.63
N GLY A 309 3.45 4.67 -22.70
CA GLY A 309 4.25 5.88 -22.74
C GLY A 309 5.63 5.75 -22.09
N PRO A 310 6.11 6.74 -21.32
CA PRO A 310 7.51 6.78 -20.86
C PRO A 310 7.96 5.59 -20.02
N LEU A 311 7.03 4.83 -19.43
CA LEU A 311 7.34 3.69 -18.57
C LEU A 311 7.40 2.36 -19.31
N GLU A 312 7.08 2.30 -20.61
CA GLU A 312 7.10 1.04 -21.39
C GLU A 312 8.49 0.39 -21.44
N GLU A 313 9.54 1.20 -21.47
CA GLU A 313 10.94 0.75 -21.53
C GLU A 313 11.69 0.93 -20.20
N ARG A 314 10.99 1.30 -19.13
CA ARG A 314 11.58 1.52 -17.81
C ARG A 314 11.24 0.37 -16.87
N LYS A 315 12.16 0.03 -15.99
CA LYS A 315 11.89 -0.93 -14.92
C LYS A 315 11.28 -0.22 -13.71
N ILE A 316 10.08 -0.63 -13.37
CA ILE A 316 9.38 -0.14 -12.20
C ILE A 316 9.82 -0.96 -10.98
N VAL A 317 10.25 -0.27 -9.92
CA VAL A 317 10.68 -0.88 -8.66
C VAL A 317 9.66 -0.67 -7.55
N LYS A 318 8.82 0.36 -7.67
CA LYS A 318 7.76 0.66 -6.69
C LYS A 318 6.60 1.37 -7.35
N VAL A 319 5.39 1.03 -6.89
CA VAL A 319 4.14 1.69 -7.30
C VAL A 319 3.29 1.99 -6.07
N ALA A 320 2.60 3.11 -6.07
CA ALA A 320 1.60 3.48 -5.08
C ALA A 320 0.34 3.97 -5.79
N CYS A 321 -0.80 3.39 -5.42
CA CYS A 321 -2.11 3.81 -5.88
C CYS A 321 -2.79 4.65 -4.79
N GLY A 322 -3.21 5.85 -5.14
CA GLY A 322 -4.06 6.69 -4.31
C GLY A 322 -5.54 6.45 -4.60
N GLY A 323 -6.41 7.41 -4.25
CA GLY A 323 -7.85 7.30 -4.53
C GLY A 323 -8.12 7.07 -6.03
N SER A 324 -7.64 7.96 -6.88
CA SER A 324 -7.82 7.90 -8.34
C SER A 324 -6.57 8.38 -9.09
N HIS A 325 -5.38 8.27 -8.49
CA HIS A 325 -4.11 8.60 -9.13
C HIS A 325 -3.05 7.54 -8.79
N MET A 326 -2.00 7.54 -9.56
CA MET A 326 -0.87 6.62 -9.40
C MET A 326 0.45 7.36 -9.32
N ALA A 327 1.38 6.72 -8.63
CA ALA A 327 2.78 7.10 -8.59
C ALA A 327 3.66 5.85 -8.78
N ALA A 328 4.71 5.96 -9.60
CA ALA A 328 5.66 4.88 -9.85
C ALA A 328 7.10 5.39 -9.78
N ILE A 329 7.98 4.58 -9.20
CA ILE A 329 9.42 4.84 -9.12
C ILE A 329 10.13 3.85 -10.04
N THR A 330 11.02 4.38 -10.89
CA THR A 330 11.89 3.57 -11.74
C THR A 330 13.14 3.10 -10.96
N ASP A 331 13.88 2.13 -11.50
CA ASP A 331 15.15 1.66 -10.94
C ASP A 331 16.23 2.76 -10.89
N GLU A 332 16.09 3.79 -11.72
CA GLU A 332 16.93 5.00 -11.69
C GLU A 332 16.54 5.98 -10.56
N GLY A 333 15.40 5.74 -9.91
CA GLY A 333 14.86 6.57 -8.82
C GLY A 333 14.06 7.79 -9.32
N GLU A 334 13.60 7.79 -10.56
CA GLU A 334 12.71 8.81 -11.11
C GLU A 334 11.27 8.55 -10.65
N LEU A 335 10.55 9.61 -10.28
CA LEU A 335 9.14 9.55 -9.90
C LEU A 335 8.25 9.99 -11.06
N TYR A 336 7.29 9.14 -11.41
CA TYR A 336 6.22 9.42 -12.37
C TYR A 336 4.88 9.40 -11.66
N THR A 337 3.96 10.30 -12.04
CA THR A 337 2.59 10.37 -11.51
C THR A 337 1.59 10.60 -12.64
N TRP A 338 0.36 10.08 -12.47
CA TRP A 338 -0.75 10.22 -13.43
C TRP A 338 -2.10 9.90 -12.79
N GLY A 339 -3.18 10.09 -13.54
CA GLY A 339 -4.55 9.92 -13.09
C GLY A 339 -5.18 11.26 -12.71
N TYR A 340 -6.03 11.27 -11.68
CA TYR A 340 -6.68 12.45 -11.13
C TYR A 340 -5.68 13.46 -10.60
N GLY A 341 -5.76 14.71 -11.08
CA GLY A 341 -4.79 15.77 -10.78
C GLY A 341 -5.37 17.03 -10.11
N ARG A 342 -6.70 17.09 -9.95
CA ARG A 342 -7.40 18.33 -9.54
C ARG A 342 -7.08 18.84 -8.15
N ASP A 343 -6.47 18.03 -7.32
CA ASP A 343 -5.94 18.42 -6.01
C ASP A 343 -4.47 18.87 -6.07
N GLY A 344 -3.83 18.83 -7.25
CA GLY A 344 -2.39 19.09 -7.42
C GLY A 344 -1.52 17.91 -6.94
N ASN A 345 -2.12 16.76 -6.71
CA ASN A 345 -1.52 15.54 -6.15
C ASN A 345 -0.62 14.80 -7.14
N LEU A 346 -0.53 15.26 -8.38
CA LEU A 346 0.43 14.76 -9.37
C LEU A 346 1.78 15.50 -9.33
N GLY A 347 1.85 16.70 -8.73
CA GLY A 347 3.12 17.41 -8.53
C GLY A 347 3.67 18.11 -9.79
N HIS A 348 2.85 18.33 -10.83
CA HIS A 348 3.27 18.87 -12.13
C HIS A 348 3.19 20.39 -12.23
N GLY A 349 2.77 21.08 -11.15
CA GLY A 349 2.62 22.54 -11.13
C GLY A 349 1.23 23.03 -11.52
N ASP A 350 0.36 22.13 -11.97
CA ASP A 350 -1.03 22.39 -12.36
C ASP A 350 -2.02 21.46 -11.61
N LYS A 351 -3.28 21.48 -12.02
CA LYS A 351 -4.36 20.63 -11.49
C LYS A 351 -5.07 19.85 -12.60
N ALA A 352 -4.37 19.52 -13.67
CA ALA A 352 -4.91 18.74 -14.76
C ALA A 352 -4.85 17.24 -14.44
N ASP A 353 -5.87 16.51 -14.92
CA ASP A 353 -5.84 15.05 -14.96
C ASP A 353 -4.85 14.62 -16.07
N VAL A 354 -4.13 13.51 -15.87
CA VAL A 354 -3.09 13.03 -16.78
C VAL A 354 -3.31 11.54 -17.09
N GLY A 355 -3.56 11.21 -18.35
CA GLY A 355 -3.95 9.85 -18.77
C GLY A 355 -2.78 8.89 -19.03
N VAL A 356 -1.55 9.37 -19.00
CA VAL A 356 -0.32 8.56 -19.17
C VAL A 356 0.73 8.98 -18.12
N PRO A 357 1.66 8.13 -17.74
CA PRO A 357 2.70 8.48 -16.79
C PRO A 357 3.47 9.74 -17.21
N LYS A 358 3.64 10.69 -16.29
CA LYS A 358 4.39 11.93 -16.49
C LYS A 358 5.44 12.10 -15.40
N LEU A 359 6.68 12.41 -15.78
CA LEU A 359 7.78 12.67 -14.84
C LEU A 359 7.47 13.87 -13.93
N VAL A 360 7.71 13.74 -12.65
CA VAL A 360 7.62 14.86 -11.70
C VAL A 360 8.91 15.69 -11.82
N GLU A 361 8.94 16.64 -12.76
CA GLU A 361 10.12 17.42 -13.12
C GLU A 361 10.75 18.15 -11.93
N ALA A 362 9.95 18.57 -10.95
CA ALA A 362 10.45 19.24 -9.72
C ALA A 362 11.32 18.31 -8.85
N LEU A 363 11.26 17.00 -9.05
CA LEU A 363 12.08 16.01 -8.35
C LEU A 363 13.17 15.40 -9.24
N LYS A 364 13.34 15.87 -10.47
CA LYS A 364 14.40 15.42 -11.38
C LYS A 364 15.79 15.60 -10.76
N GLY A 365 16.61 14.57 -10.86
CA GLY A 365 17.95 14.54 -10.24
C GLY A 365 17.95 14.19 -8.75
N LYS A 366 16.78 13.96 -8.13
CA LYS A 366 16.64 13.31 -6.83
C LYS A 366 16.45 11.81 -7.04
N ARG A 367 17.10 10.99 -6.22
CA ARG A 367 16.84 9.56 -6.21
C ARG A 367 15.70 9.27 -5.22
N ILE A 368 14.48 9.14 -5.75
CA ILE A 368 13.33 8.78 -4.94
C ILE A 368 13.39 7.26 -4.65
N VAL A 369 13.21 6.89 -3.38
CA VAL A 369 13.30 5.50 -2.89
C VAL A 369 12.00 4.99 -2.34
N ASP A 370 11.07 5.90 -1.97
CA ASP A 370 9.76 5.54 -1.46
C ASP A 370 8.70 6.53 -1.90
N VAL A 371 7.47 6.04 -2.12
CA VAL A 371 6.31 6.85 -2.47
C VAL A 371 5.06 6.29 -1.83
N ALA A 372 4.20 7.17 -1.34
CA ALA A 372 2.86 6.83 -0.85
C ALA A 372 1.84 7.81 -1.44
N ALA A 373 0.69 7.29 -1.84
CA ALA A 373 -0.39 8.05 -2.46
C ALA A 373 -1.66 7.92 -1.61
N GLY A 374 -2.25 9.05 -1.24
CA GLY A 374 -3.49 9.14 -0.47
C GLY A 374 -4.71 9.45 -1.34
N GLY A 375 -5.81 9.93 -0.75
CA GLY A 375 -7.02 10.32 -1.50
C GLY A 375 -6.75 11.45 -2.49
N GLY A 376 -6.07 12.51 -2.05
CA GLY A 376 -5.76 13.69 -2.86
C GLY A 376 -4.38 14.29 -2.58
N HIS A 377 -3.45 13.50 -2.02
CA HIS A 377 -2.08 13.95 -1.75
C HIS A 377 -1.09 12.82 -2.03
N THR A 378 0.17 13.19 -2.21
CA THR A 378 1.28 12.26 -2.47
C THR A 378 2.47 12.62 -1.60
N MET A 379 3.13 11.61 -1.06
CA MET A 379 4.41 11.72 -0.36
C MET A 379 5.49 11.00 -1.14
N ALA A 380 6.67 11.59 -1.25
CA ALA A 380 7.86 10.98 -1.86
C ALA A 380 9.06 11.15 -0.93
N LEU A 381 9.84 10.09 -0.76
CA LEU A 381 11.03 10.06 0.09
C LEU A 381 12.27 9.84 -0.79
N ASP A 382 13.29 10.69 -0.64
CA ASP A 382 14.55 10.47 -1.34
C ASP A 382 15.55 9.61 -0.52
N ASP A 383 16.65 9.20 -1.16
CA ASP A 383 17.71 8.37 -0.57
C ASP A 383 18.47 9.07 0.58
N LYS A 384 18.32 10.39 0.71
CA LYS A 384 18.87 11.19 1.81
C LYS A 384 17.93 11.29 3.00
N GLY A 385 16.70 10.74 2.89
CA GLY A 385 15.69 10.79 3.93
C GLY A 385 14.89 12.11 3.95
N VAL A 386 14.91 12.87 2.86
CA VAL A 386 14.09 14.08 2.70
C VAL A 386 12.69 13.70 2.22
N LEU A 387 11.68 14.19 2.96
CA LEU A 387 10.27 13.94 2.63
C LEU A 387 9.72 15.13 1.82
N TYR A 388 9.20 14.81 0.64
CA TYR A 388 8.47 15.70 -0.24
C TYR A 388 6.99 15.37 -0.18
N VAL A 389 6.12 16.41 -0.17
CA VAL A 389 4.67 16.28 -0.15
C VAL A 389 4.05 17.21 -1.18
N PHE A 390 2.94 16.80 -1.78
CA PHE A 390 2.18 17.62 -2.73
C PHE A 390 0.72 17.14 -2.80
N GLY A 391 -0.17 18.00 -3.31
CA GLY A 391 -1.60 17.76 -3.38
C GLY A 391 -2.40 18.55 -2.37
N ARG A 392 -3.53 17.95 -1.93
CA ARG A 392 -4.46 18.53 -0.97
C ARG A 392 -3.89 18.60 0.43
N GLY A 393 -4.07 19.72 1.12
CA GLY A 393 -3.57 19.95 2.48
C GLY A 393 -4.60 20.54 3.43
N ARG A 394 -5.90 20.53 3.08
CA ARG A 394 -6.99 21.15 3.88
C ARG A 394 -7.14 20.58 5.29
N ASP A 395 -6.78 19.32 5.49
CA ASP A 395 -6.86 18.65 6.78
C ASP A 395 -5.52 18.56 7.49
N GLY A 396 -4.49 19.20 6.91
CA GLY A 396 -3.13 19.18 7.44
C GLY A 396 -2.28 18.01 6.94
N GLN A 397 -2.79 17.17 6.01
CA GLN A 397 -2.11 15.95 5.53
C GLN A 397 -0.75 16.19 4.85
N LEU A 398 -0.42 17.44 4.49
CA LEU A 398 0.91 17.80 3.99
C LEU A 398 1.95 18.02 5.10
N GLY A 399 1.53 18.09 6.39
CA GLY A 399 2.45 18.10 7.54
C GLY A 399 3.33 19.35 7.70
N ARG A 400 3.05 20.46 7.02
CA ARG A 400 3.87 21.65 6.98
C ARG A 400 3.57 22.69 8.07
N GLY A 401 2.42 22.54 8.74
CA GLY A 401 1.91 23.53 9.70
C GLY A 401 1.29 24.76 9.05
N ASP A 402 0.93 24.66 7.78
CA ASP A 402 0.26 25.73 7.04
C ASP A 402 -1.15 25.99 7.60
N ASN A 403 -1.68 27.19 7.37
CA ASN A 403 -3.07 27.49 7.67
C ASN A 403 -3.97 26.71 6.67
N VAL A 404 -4.75 25.78 7.18
CA VAL A 404 -5.59 24.86 6.39
C VAL A 404 -6.82 25.52 5.78
N GLU A 405 -7.22 26.69 6.25
CA GLU A 405 -8.39 27.43 5.77
C GLU A 405 -8.11 28.25 4.49
N SER A 406 -6.86 28.35 4.08
CA SER A 406 -6.48 29.15 2.92
C SER A 406 -6.53 28.38 1.60
N VAL A 407 -6.70 29.09 0.47
CA VAL A 407 -6.51 28.55 -0.89
C VAL A 407 -5.09 27.96 -1.07
N ALA A 408 -4.14 28.40 -0.25
CA ALA A 408 -2.76 27.91 -0.18
C ALA A 408 -2.64 26.50 0.45
N ALA A 409 -3.75 25.85 0.86
CA ALA A 409 -3.76 24.48 1.35
C ALA A 409 -3.43 23.42 0.27
N TYR A 410 -3.42 23.79 -1.01
CA TYR A 410 -3.04 22.91 -2.11
C TYR A 410 -1.59 23.19 -2.55
N ARG A 411 -0.83 22.13 -2.80
CA ARG A 411 0.55 22.22 -3.30
C ARG A 411 0.67 21.41 -4.59
N PRO A 412 0.52 22.05 -5.76
CA PRO A 412 0.63 21.35 -7.05
C PRO A 412 2.08 21.03 -7.45
N VAL A 413 3.06 21.43 -6.64
CA VAL A 413 4.49 21.09 -6.78
C VAL A 413 5.00 20.46 -5.48
N PRO A 414 5.95 19.52 -5.56
CA PRO A 414 6.59 18.95 -4.37
C PRO A 414 7.22 19.99 -3.47
N VAL A 415 6.95 19.91 -2.17
CA VAL A 415 7.51 20.75 -1.12
C VAL A 415 8.05 19.90 0.02
N VAL A 416 9.12 20.36 0.68
CA VAL A 416 9.76 19.61 1.78
C VAL A 416 8.97 19.73 3.08
N VAL A 417 8.92 18.66 3.85
CA VAL A 417 8.46 18.63 5.25
C VAL A 417 9.65 18.81 6.16
N ASP A 418 9.90 20.04 6.61
CA ASP A 418 11.12 20.42 7.37
C ASP A 418 11.17 19.82 8.78
N TYR A 419 10.05 19.34 9.32
CA TYR A 419 9.93 18.82 10.68
C TYR A 419 11.00 17.78 11.04
N PHE A 420 11.22 16.82 10.15
CA PHE A 420 12.15 15.71 10.39
C PHE A 420 13.61 16.15 10.32
N GLY A 421 13.96 16.97 9.32
CA GLY A 421 15.29 17.57 9.19
C GLY A 421 15.66 18.44 10.38
N ALA A 422 14.75 19.30 10.84
CA ALA A 422 14.94 20.14 12.02
C ALA A 422 15.17 19.33 13.32
N LYS A 423 14.65 18.12 13.40
CA LYS A 423 14.83 17.20 14.53
C LYS A 423 15.95 16.18 14.33
N LYS A 424 16.64 16.24 13.20
CA LYS A 424 17.69 15.27 12.80
C LYS A 424 17.18 13.82 12.78
N LEU A 425 15.92 13.63 12.41
CA LEU A 425 15.30 12.31 12.28
C LEU A 425 15.39 11.86 10.82
N ARG A 426 15.87 10.65 10.59
CA ARG A 426 15.84 10.00 9.28
C ARG A 426 14.56 9.21 9.11
N ILE A 427 13.81 9.51 8.05
CA ILE A 427 12.61 8.76 7.70
C ILE A 427 13.02 7.46 7.03
N ASN A 428 12.38 6.35 7.43
CA ASN A 428 12.61 5.01 6.91
C ASN A 428 11.39 4.45 6.19
N ALA A 429 10.18 4.98 6.50
CA ALA A 429 8.92 4.47 5.98
C ALA A 429 7.85 5.56 5.92
N ILE A 430 7.03 5.54 4.89
CA ILE A 430 5.89 6.45 4.72
C ILE A 430 4.63 5.68 4.30
N ALA A 431 3.46 6.15 4.75
CA ALA A 431 2.15 5.66 4.29
C ALA A 431 1.14 6.81 4.25
N CYS A 432 0.21 6.76 3.31
CA CYS A 432 -0.91 7.69 3.19
C CYS A 432 -2.24 6.95 3.36
N GLY A 433 -3.13 7.53 4.16
CA GLY A 433 -4.55 7.22 4.07
C GLY A 433 -5.27 8.22 3.17
N ASN A 434 -6.61 8.29 3.25
CA ASN A 434 -7.34 9.23 2.40
C ASN A 434 -6.89 10.68 2.66
N ASP A 435 -6.91 11.11 3.91
CA ASP A 435 -6.62 12.48 4.34
C ASP A 435 -5.64 12.54 5.53
N HIS A 436 -4.87 11.49 5.74
CA HIS A 436 -3.83 11.47 6.77
C HIS A 436 -2.55 10.83 6.25
N SER A 437 -1.47 11.13 6.92
CA SER A 437 -0.12 10.74 6.56
C SER A 437 0.62 10.18 7.77
N VAL A 438 1.49 9.22 7.54
CA VAL A 438 2.26 8.54 8.57
C VAL A 438 3.71 8.36 8.12
N ALA A 439 4.65 8.45 9.06
CA ALA A 439 6.05 8.15 8.83
C ALA A 439 6.65 7.38 10.00
N LEU A 440 7.56 6.46 9.70
CA LEU A 440 8.49 5.87 10.67
C LEU A 440 9.84 6.55 10.52
N ALA A 441 10.43 6.99 11.63
CA ALA A 441 11.71 7.68 11.64
C ALA A 441 12.56 7.30 12.86
N ALA A 442 13.88 7.33 12.71
CA ALA A 442 14.84 7.06 13.76
C ALA A 442 15.85 8.20 13.91
#